data_b46bc5e40d9fd2d750f995019bc789e6
#
_entry.id   b46bc5e40d9fd2d750f995019bc789e6
#
_cell.length_a   1.000
_cell.length_b   1.000
_cell.length_c   1.000
_cell.angle_alpha   90.00
_cell.angle_beta   90.00
_cell.angle_gamma   90.00
#
_symmetry.space_group_name_H-M   'P 1'
#
loop_
_entity.id
_entity.type
_entity.pdbx_description
1 polymer ?
#
loop_
_entity_poly.entity_id
_entity_poly.type
_entity_poly.pdbx_seq_one_letter_code
_entity_poly.pdbx_strand_id
1 'polypeptide(L)'
;MLSTSSARDSFEADMRRCILLCENNNNTAYEAEYLLADLCARGMLLMFYADNDLAMKVIPLTTGTYKYLRRSFDFASVCSDLNYFTGVYNYYSEAYPKAYPVYKSLAFLFPGGNIELGLKQLHTAAQNSVVLRAESYFLLTYIYLNFENNYP
;
A
#
# COMPACT_ATOMS: atom_id res chain seq x y z
N MET A 1 32.56 2.15 7.76
CA MET A 1 31.18 2.55 8.06
C MET A 1 30.65 3.33 6.86
N LEU A 2 29.63 2.79 6.16
CA LEU A 2 28.91 3.57 5.16
C LEU A 2 28.21 4.73 5.88
N SER A 3 28.34 5.95 5.35
CA SER A 3 27.62 7.09 5.94
C SER A 3 26.10 6.83 5.84
N THR A 4 25.33 7.33 6.80
CA THR A 4 23.87 7.18 6.80
C THR A 4 23.22 7.74 5.53
N SER A 5 23.82 8.74 4.88
CA SER A 5 23.39 9.27 3.58
C SER A 5 23.57 8.22 2.46
N SER A 6 24.71 7.54 2.39
CA SER A 6 24.97 6.51 1.37
C SER A 6 23.98 5.33 1.46
N ALA A 7 23.60 4.92 2.68
CA ALA A 7 22.61 3.85 2.86
C ALA A 7 21.20 4.29 2.40
N ARG A 8 20.83 5.54 2.65
CA ARG A 8 19.56 6.12 2.20
C ARG A 8 19.49 6.21 0.68
N ASP A 9 20.54 6.70 0.06
CA ASP A 9 20.63 6.83 -1.40
C ASP A 9 20.58 5.46 -2.08
N SER A 10 21.24 4.46 -1.51
CA SER A 10 21.18 3.07 -1.99
C SER A 10 19.76 2.50 -1.88
N PHE A 11 19.10 2.67 -0.74
CA PHE A 11 17.72 2.20 -0.55
C PHE A 11 16.76 2.81 -1.57
N GLU A 12 16.80 4.14 -1.75
CA GLU A 12 15.97 4.82 -2.74
C GLU A 12 16.24 4.28 -4.16
N ALA A 13 17.50 4.13 -4.53
CA ALA A 13 17.91 3.64 -5.84
C ALA A 13 17.43 2.21 -6.08
N ASP A 14 17.55 1.31 -5.09
CA ASP A 14 17.13 -0.07 -5.19
C ASP A 14 15.60 -0.20 -5.31
N MET A 15 14.84 0.57 -4.53
CA MET A 15 13.37 0.58 -4.65
C MET A 15 12.92 1.11 -6.02
N ARG A 16 13.52 2.19 -6.52
CA ARG A 16 13.21 2.70 -7.85
C ARG A 16 13.57 1.72 -8.95
N ARG A 17 14.69 1.00 -8.81
CA ARG A 17 15.07 -0.05 -9.74
C ARG A 17 14.08 -1.20 -9.74
N CYS A 18 13.62 -1.63 -8.57
CA CYS A 18 12.57 -2.65 -8.43
C CYS A 18 11.28 -2.22 -9.17
N ILE A 19 10.80 -1.01 -8.91
CA ILE A 19 9.62 -0.44 -9.59
C ILE A 19 9.80 -0.49 -11.12
N LEU A 20 10.92 0.00 -11.63
CA LEU A 20 11.19 0.02 -13.07
C LEU A 20 11.20 -1.38 -13.70
N LEU A 21 11.80 -2.36 -13.01
CA LEU A 21 11.82 -3.75 -13.46
C LEU A 21 10.41 -4.36 -13.49
N CYS A 22 9.58 -4.06 -12.50
CA CYS A 22 8.21 -4.53 -12.45
C CYS A 22 7.35 -3.89 -13.56
N GLU A 23 7.48 -2.59 -13.80
CA GLU A 23 6.77 -1.87 -14.86
C GLU A 23 7.08 -2.44 -16.25
N ASN A 24 8.31 -2.85 -16.49
CA ASN A 24 8.73 -3.43 -17.77
C ASN A 24 8.25 -4.88 -17.98
N ASN A 25 7.78 -5.56 -16.94
CA ASN A 25 7.36 -6.96 -16.97
C ASN A 25 5.87 -7.18 -16.66
N ASN A 26 5.06 -6.13 -16.67
CA ASN A 26 3.67 -6.16 -16.23
C ASN A 26 2.67 -6.84 -17.22
N ASN A 27 3.14 -7.38 -18.34
CA ASN A 27 2.33 -8.10 -19.33
C ASN A 27 2.80 -9.54 -19.54
N THR A 28 3.22 -10.21 -18.47
CA THR A 28 3.72 -11.58 -18.49
C THR A 28 2.78 -12.53 -17.75
N ALA A 29 3.07 -13.83 -17.81
CA ALA A 29 2.35 -14.84 -17.02
C ALA A 29 2.44 -14.62 -15.50
N TYR A 30 3.40 -13.82 -15.05
CA TYR A 30 3.67 -13.49 -13.63
C TYR A 30 3.25 -12.05 -13.29
N GLU A 31 2.24 -11.54 -13.97
CA GLU A 31 1.81 -10.15 -13.80
C GLU A 31 1.38 -9.82 -12.37
N ALA A 32 0.68 -10.74 -11.70
CA ALA A 32 0.24 -10.54 -10.32
C ALA A 32 1.42 -10.42 -9.34
N GLU A 33 2.48 -11.21 -9.54
CA GLU A 33 3.69 -11.20 -8.73
C GLU A 33 4.52 -9.93 -8.98
N TYR A 34 4.65 -9.50 -10.22
CA TYR A 34 5.29 -8.22 -10.53
C TYR A 34 4.52 -7.05 -9.96
N LEU A 35 3.19 -7.08 -10.03
CA LEU A 35 2.34 -6.05 -9.43
C LEU A 35 2.46 -6.01 -7.91
N LEU A 36 2.53 -7.18 -7.25
CA LEU A 36 2.79 -7.28 -5.82
C LEU A 36 4.14 -6.65 -5.45
N ALA A 37 5.21 -7.03 -6.15
CA ALA A 37 6.54 -6.50 -5.90
C ALA A 37 6.62 -4.98 -6.14
N ASP A 38 5.97 -4.49 -7.19
CA ASP A 38 5.88 -3.05 -7.50
C ASP A 38 5.18 -2.28 -6.37
N LEU A 39 4.02 -2.77 -5.91
CA LEU A 39 3.27 -2.11 -4.83
C LEU A 39 4.02 -2.17 -3.49
N CYS A 40 4.72 -3.27 -3.18
CA CYS A 40 5.59 -3.34 -2.00
C CYS A 40 6.71 -2.30 -2.08
N ALA A 41 7.42 -2.20 -3.21
CA ALA A 41 8.51 -1.25 -3.38
C ALA A 41 8.03 0.21 -3.29
N ARG A 42 6.87 0.52 -3.90
CA ARG A 42 6.24 1.85 -3.80
C ARG A 42 5.81 2.17 -2.36
N GLY A 43 5.20 1.22 -1.67
CA GLY A 43 4.80 1.38 -0.27
C GLY A 43 6.00 1.69 0.63
N MET A 44 7.08 0.90 0.52
CA MET A 44 8.31 1.12 1.27
C MET A 44 8.94 2.48 0.96
N LEU A 45 8.93 2.89 -0.31
CA LEU A 45 9.48 4.17 -0.73
C LEU A 45 8.63 5.35 -0.24
N LEU A 46 7.29 5.22 -0.22
CA LEU A 46 6.38 6.22 0.34
C LEU A 46 6.61 6.41 1.84
N MET A 47 6.73 5.31 2.60
CA MET A 47 7.05 5.36 4.03
C MET A 47 8.41 6.01 4.26
N PHE A 48 9.42 5.60 3.50
CA PHE A 48 10.76 6.18 3.58
C PHE A 48 10.75 7.71 3.34
N TYR A 49 10.00 8.18 2.36
CA TYR A 49 9.89 9.63 2.10
C TYR A 49 9.14 10.36 3.21
N ALA A 50 8.07 9.77 3.74
CA ALA A 50 7.32 10.35 4.85
C ALA A 50 8.18 10.46 6.13
N ASP A 51 8.92 9.39 6.47
CA ASP A 51 9.78 9.34 7.65
C ASP A 51 11.03 10.24 7.58
N ASN A 52 11.39 10.69 6.38
CA ASN A 52 12.55 11.55 6.15
C ASN A 52 12.19 12.99 5.71
N ASP A 53 10.94 13.41 5.92
CA ASP A 53 10.43 14.75 5.58
C ASP A 53 10.59 15.12 4.09
N LEU A 54 10.54 14.11 3.20
CA LEU A 54 10.67 14.29 1.75
C LEU A 54 9.30 14.44 1.06
N ALA A 55 8.43 15.26 1.62
CA ALA A 55 7.04 15.43 1.16
C ALA A 55 6.92 15.74 -0.35
N MET A 56 7.86 16.49 -0.92
CA MET A 56 7.88 16.79 -2.36
C MET A 56 8.05 15.55 -3.25
N LYS A 57 8.63 14.47 -2.73
CA LYS A 57 8.77 13.19 -3.43
C LYS A 57 7.54 12.28 -3.24
N VAL A 58 6.79 12.47 -2.16
CA VAL A 58 5.58 11.67 -1.85
C VAL A 58 4.50 11.87 -2.90
N ILE A 59 4.20 13.12 -3.23
CA ILE A 59 3.06 13.47 -4.13
C ILE A 59 3.17 12.80 -5.50
N PRO A 60 4.27 12.93 -6.26
CA PRO A 60 4.41 12.29 -7.56
C PRO A 60 4.35 10.75 -7.47
N LEU A 61 4.96 10.19 -6.43
CA LEU A 61 4.96 8.74 -6.25
C LEU A 61 3.56 8.21 -5.94
N THR A 62 2.79 8.89 -5.08
CA THR A 62 1.40 8.53 -4.75
C THR A 62 0.52 8.55 -6.00
N THR A 63 0.61 9.61 -6.81
CA THR A 63 -0.15 9.72 -8.06
C THR A 63 0.18 8.58 -9.02
N GLY A 64 1.46 8.26 -9.20
CA GLY A 64 1.90 7.13 -10.02
C GLY A 64 1.46 5.77 -9.48
N THR A 65 1.43 5.61 -8.16
CA THR A 65 1.04 4.37 -7.47
C THR A 65 -0.44 4.04 -7.66
N TYR A 66 -1.31 5.04 -7.74
CA TYR A 66 -2.76 4.84 -7.82
C TYR A 66 -3.18 3.94 -9.00
N LYS A 67 -2.55 4.08 -10.16
CA LYS A 67 -2.79 3.24 -11.33
C LYS A 67 -2.56 1.75 -11.03
N TYR A 68 -1.45 1.41 -10.39
CA TYR A 68 -1.07 0.03 -10.04
C TYR A 68 -1.94 -0.51 -8.91
N LEU A 69 -2.27 0.33 -7.95
CA LEU A 69 -3.23 0.01 -6.90
C LEU A 69 -4.60 -0.34 -7.49
N ARG A 70 -5.12 0.44 -8.43
CA ARG A 70 -6.39 0.11 -9.11
C ARG A 70 -6.31 -1.21 -9.86
N ARG A 71 -5.19 -1.49 -10.51
CA ARG A 71 -4.98 -2.77 -11.20
C ARG A 71 -4.94 -3.96 -10.25
N SER A 72 -4.49 -3.79 -9.00
CA SER A 72 -4.44 -4.88 -8.02
C SER A 72 -5.82 -5.49 -7.69
N PHE A 73 -6.91 -4.76 -7.91
CA PHE A 73 -8.26 -5.28 -7.74
C PHE A 73 -8.57 -6.43 -8.72
N ASP A 74 -8.03 -6.38 -9.94
CA ASP A 74 -8.25 -7.41 -10.96
C ASP A 74 -7.55 -8.73 -10.60
N PHE A 75 -6.49 -8.68 -9.78
CA PHE A 75 -5.65 -9.82 -9.42
C PHE A 75 -5.82 -10.29 -7.97
N ALA A 76 -6.61 -9.60 -7.15
CA ALA A 76 -6.79 -9.95 -5.73
C ALA A 76 -7.41 -11.35 -5.51
N SER A 77 -8.12 -11.89 -6.50
CA SER A 77 -8.69 -13.25 -6.44
C SER A 77 -7.66 -14.35 -6.73
N VAL A 78 -6.60 -14.05 -7.46
CA VAL A 78 -5.55 -15.01 -7.85
C VAL A 78 -4.27 -14.86 -7.04
N CYS A 79 -4.02 -13.68 -6.48
CA CYS A 79 -2.91 -13.39 -5.59
C CYS A 79 -3.42 -12.79 -4.27
N SER A 80 -3.48 -13.61 -3.22
CA SER A 80 -4.07 -13.22 -1.93
C SER A 80 -3.35 -12.05 -1.27
N ASP A 81 -2.06 -11.88 -1.52
CA ASP A 81 -1.26 -10.76 -1.00
C ASP A 81 -1.76 -9.40 -1.50
N LEU A 82 -2.35 -9.34 -2.71
CA LEU A 82 -2.92 -8.10 -3.24
C LEU A 82 -4.16 -7.63 -2.48
N ASN A 83 -4.82 -8.52 -1.71
CA ASN A 83 -5.88 -8.12 -0.79
C ASN A 83 -5.40 -7.18 0.32
N TYR A 84 -4.11 -7.18 0.66
CA TYR A 84 -3.54 -6.19 1.57
C TYR A 84 -3.69 -4.77 1.00
N PHE A 85 -3.26 -4.54 -0.22
CA PHE A 85 -3.30 -3.22 -0.86
C PHE A 85 -4.73 -2.76 -1.17
N THR A 86 -5.57 -3.65 -1.70
CA THR A 86 -6.99 -3.33 -1.96
C THR A 86 -7.76 -3.09 -0.68
N GLY A 87 -7.44 -3.83 0.39
CA GLY A 87 -8.01 -3.67 1.72
C GLY A 87 -7.60 -2.34 2.36
N VAL A 88 -6.32 -1.99 2.32
CA VAL A 88 -5.80 -0.69 2.76
C VAL A 88 -6.53 0.44 2.04
N TYR A 89 -6.63 0.36 0.72
CA TYR A 89 -7.32 1.37 -0.07
C TYR A 89 -8.79 1.51 0.33
N ASN A 90 -9.54 0.41 0.31
CA ASN A 90 -10.97 0.45 0.63
C ASN A 90 -11.23 0.96 2.04
N TYR A 91 -10.43 0.53 3.00
CA TYR A 91 -10.60 0.94 4.38
C TYR A 91 -10.29 2.43 4.58
N TYR A 92 -9.07 2.84 4.24
CA TYR A 92 -8.62 4.21 4.56
C TYR A 92 -9.25 5.29 3.68
N SER A 93 -9.65 4.99 2.44
CA SER A 93 -10.36 5.97 1.60
C SER A 93 -11.69 6.42 2.20
N GLU A 94 -12.33 5.58 3.03
CA GLU A 94 -13.57 5.93 3.74
C GLU A 94 -13.33 6.30 5.21
N ALA A 95 -12.50 5.53 5.93
CA ALA A 95 -12.29 5.72 7.37
C ALA A 95 -11.51 7.01 7.68
N TYR A 96 -10.47 7.32 6.88
CA TYR A 96 -9.58 8.44 7.17
C TYR A 96 -10.29 9.80 7.11
N PRO A 97 -11.09 10.13 6.07
CA PRO A 97 -11.88 11.37 6.06
C PRO A 97 -12.96 11.44 7.14
N LYS A 98 -13.46 10.28 7.63
CA LYS A 98 -14.39 10.25 8.77
C LYS A 98 -13.71 10.60 10.08
N ALA A 99 -12.54 10.01 10.34
CA ALA A 99 -11.75 10.26 11.55
C ALA A 99 -11.13 11.66 11.56
N TYR A 100 -10.72 12.16 10.40
CA TYR A 100 -10.02 13.42 10.24
C TYR A 100 -10.69 14.32 9.19
N PRO A 101 -11.71 15.10 9.58
CA PRO A 101 -12.53 15.90 8.64
C PRO A 101 -11.75 16.89 7.75
N VAL A 102 -10.57 17.32 8.16
CA VAL A 102 -9.68 18.19 7.35
C VAL A 102 -9.29 17.54 6.01
N TYR A 103 -9.28 16.21 5.94
CA TYR A 103 -8.95 15.46 4.73
C TYR A 103 -10.16 15.17 3.82
N LYS A 104 -11.38 15.60 4.20
CA LYS A 104 -12.56 15.42 3.34
C LYS A 104 -12.40 16.06 1.96
N SER A 105 -11.68 17.19 1.90
CA SER A 105 -11.37 17.87 0.63
C SER A 105 -10.44 17.05 -0.29
N LEU A 106 -9.72 16.06 0.26
CA LEU A 106 -8.85 15.17 -0.52
C LEU A 106 -9.54 13.84 -0.90
N ALA A 107 -10.72 13.57 -0.36
CA ALA A 107 -11.46 12.33 -0.64
C ALA A 107 -11.82 12.17 -2.13
N PHE A 108 -11.89 13.28 -2.89
CA PHE A 108 -12.12 13.21 -4.34
C PHE A 108 -10.93 12.59 -5.11
N LEU A 109 -9.72 12.61 -4.53
CA LEU A 109 -8.54 12.00 -5.15
C LEU A 109 -8.56 10.47 -5.06
N PHE A 110 -9.30 9.92 -4.08
CA PHE A 110 -9.38 8.49 -3.81
C PHE A 110 -10.83 8.04 -3.66
N PRO A 111 -11.62 8.07 -4.77
CA PRO A 111 -13.03 7.74 -4.71
C PRO A 111 -13.28 6.24 -4.47
N GLY A 112 -14.37 5.92 -3.79
CA GLY A 112 -14.91 4.57 -3.78
C GLY A 112 -14.38 3.65 -2.68
N GLY A 113 -13.97 4.20 -1.52
CA GLY A 113 -13.65 3.39 -0.34
C GLY A 113 -14.89 2.66 0.23
N ASN A 114 -14.68 1.54 0.91
CA ASN A 114 -15.68 0.79 1.64
C ASN A 114 -15.00 0.09 2.83
N ILE A 115 -15.32 0.52 4.05
CA ILE A 115 -14.72 0.01 5.29
C ILE A 115 -14.93 -1.50 5.43
N GLU A 116 -16.16 -1.98 5.25
CA GLU A 116 -16.47 -3.41 5.43
C GLU A 116 -15.71 -4.28 4.43
N LEU A 117 -15.69 -3.87 3.15
CA LEU A 117 -14.93 -4.56 2.13
C LEU A 117 -13.44 -4.52 2.42
N GLY A 118 -12.93 -3.38 2.88
CA GLY A 118 -11.53 -3.20 3.26
C GLY A 118 -11.12 -4.15 4.38
N LEU A 119 -11.90 -4.23 5.46
CA LEU A 119 -11.67 -5.17 6.55
C LEU A 119 -11.70 -6.62 6.08
N LYS A 120 -12.70 -6.99 5.25
CA LYS A 120 -12.80 -8.33 4.68
C LYS A 120 -11.56 -8.70 3.85
N GLN A 121 -11.07 -7.79 3.02
CA GLN A 121 -9.87 -8.00 2.21
C GLN A 121 -8.62 -8.13 3.08
N LEU A 122 -8.46 -7.29 4.10
CA LEU A 122 -7.35 -7.39 5.05
C LEU A 122 -7.39 -8.72 5.83
N HIS A 123 -8.57 -9.20 6.25
CA HIS A 123 -8.69 -10.53 6.84
C HIS A 123 -8.33 -11.64 5.86
N THR A 124 -8.73 -11.52 4.59
CA THR A 124 -8.33 -12.48 3.54
C THR A 124 -6.81 -12.50 3.38
N ALA A 125 -6.17 -11.32 3.35
CA ALA A 125 -4.72 -11.23 3.29
C ALA A 125 -4.06 -11.85 4.53
N ALA A 126 -4.54 -11.55 5.74
CA ALA A 126 -4.01 -12.10 6.99
C ALA A 126 -4.07 -13.63 7.04
N GLN A 127 -5.09 -14.25 6.45
CA GLN A 127 -5.28 -15.70 6.45
C GLN A 127 -4.54 -16.41 5.33
N ASN A 128 -4.51 -15.81 4.11
CA ASN A 128 -4.14 -16.52 2.89
C ASN A 128 -2.89 -15.99 2.19
N SER A 129 -2.34 -14.83 2.60
CA SER A 129 -1.13 -14.27 2.01
C SER A 129 0.10 -15.13 2.31
N VAL A 130 1.04 -15.12 1.39
CA VAL A 130 2.35 -15.75 1.55
C VAL A 130 3.37 -14.73 2.09
N VAL A 131 3.41 -13.54 1.51
CA VAL A 131 4.40 -12.49 1.81
C VAL A 131 3.88 -11.52 2.87
N LEU A 132 2.66 -10.99 2.71
CA LEU A 132 2.11 -9.90 3.53
C LEU A 132 1.21 -10.35 4.68
N ARG A 133 1.30 -11.62 5.10
CA ARG A 133 0.48 -12.15 6.19
C ARG A 133 0.72 -11.43 7.51
N ALA A 134 1.97 -11.27 7.91
CA ALA A 134 2.32 -10.62 9.17
C ALA A 134 1.93 -9.14 9.18
N GLU A 135 2.19 -8.45 8.09
CA GLU A 135 1.81 -7.05 7.87
C GLU A 135 0.30 -6.86 7.93
N SER A 136 -0.46 -7.82 7.39
CA SER A 136 -1.94 -7.79 7.44
C SER A 136 -2.48 -7.94 8.86
N TYR A 137 -1.93 -8.84 9.66
CA TYR A 137 -2.28 -8.96 11.08
C TYR A 137 -1.90 -7.72 11.87
N PHE A 138 -0.70 -7.19 11.66
CA PHE A 138 -0.26 -5.96 12.30
C PHE A 138 -1.19 -4.79 11.98
N LEU A 139 -1.54 -4.61 10.71
CA LEU A 139 -2.42 -3.54 10.27
C LEU A 139 -3.85 -3.69 10.81
N LEU A 140 -4.41 -4.90 10.80
CA LEU A 140 -5.72 -5.16 11.40
C LEU A 140 -5.73 -4.82 12.89
N THR A 141 -4.70 -5.22 13.63
CA THR A 141 -4.56 -4.85 15.04
C THR A 141 -4.52 -3.34 15.23
N TYR A 142 -3.73 -2.63 14.41
CA TYR A 142 -3.67 -1.18 14.44
C TYR A 142 -5.03 -0.53 14.13
N ILE A 143 -5.75 -1.02 13.13
CA ILE A 143 -7.08 -0.52 12.75
C ILE A 143 -8.07 -0.70 13.91
N TYR A 144 -8.16 -1.89 14.50
CA TYR A 144 -9.08 -2.16 15.59
C TYR A 144 -8.79 -1.33 16.83
N LEU A 145 -7.52 -1.08 17.15
CA LEU A 145 -7.14 -0.27 18.30
C LEU A 145 -7.37 1.24 18.10
N ASN A 146 -7.20 1.75 16.88
CA ASN A 146 -7.13 3.19 16.67
C ASN A 146 -8.34 3.77 15.92
N PHE A 147 -9.06 2.97 15.13
CA PHE A 147 -10.18 3.44 14.32
C PHE A 147 -11.52 2.82 14.72
N GLU A 148 -11.56 1.52 14.99
CA GLU A 148 -12.82 0.82 15.28
C GLU A 148 -13.17 0.83 16.77
N ASN A 149 -12.22 1.15 17.65
CA ASN A 149 -12.37 1.10 19.14
C ASN A 149 -12.94 -0.24 19.64
N ASN A 150 -12.79 -1.29 18.87
CA ASN A 150 -13.24 -2.63 19.20
C ASN A 150 -12.05 -3.43 19.72
N TYR A 151 -11.90 -3.47 21.03
CA TYR A 151 -10.98 -4.42 21.67
C TYR A 151 -11.57 -5.83 21.51
N PRO A 152 -10.81 -6.81 20.99
CA PRO A 152 -11.23 -8.19 21.01
C PRO A 152 -11.34 -8.74 22.43
#